data_1d9fb5b9fc0f46fbbe1b7c39efe088ce
#
_entry.id   1d9fb5b9fc0f46fbbe1b7c39efe088ce
#
_cell.length_a   1.000
_cell.length_b   1.000
_cell.length_c   1.000
_cell.angle_alpha   90.00
_cell.angle_beta   90.00
_cell.angle_gamma   90.00
#
_symmetry.space_group_name_H-M   'P 1'
#
loop_
_entity.id
_entity.type
_entity.pdbx_description
1 polymer ?
#
loop_
_entity_poly.entity_id
_entity_poly.type
_entity_poly.pdbx_seq_one_letter_code
_entity_poly.pdbx_strand_id
1 'polypeptide(L)'
;MAEAKIKIKNLYKIFGNKPDQIMPLVRQGVSKQELLDEHKHVLGLSNINIDIPAKRVHVIMGLSGSGKSTLIRHINRLIEPTDGHVIIDGDDVMEMSSDELIKFRRFKASMVFQKFALLPHRTVAQNAAYGLTIQGVDEGEAVERSQHWLERVGLG
;
A
#
# COMPACT_ATOMS: atom_id res chain seq x y z
N MET A 1 -18.98 -10.32 -15.80
CA MET A 1 -18.48 -9.34 -14.81
C MET A 1 -16.99 -9.16 -15.08
N ALA A 2 -16.46 -7.94 -15.08
CA ALA A 2 -15.02 -7.75 -15.25
C ALA A 2 -14.29 -8.39 -14.07
N GLU A 3 -13.25 -9.14 -14.36
CA GLU A 3 -12.43 -9.79 -13.34
C GLU A 3 -11.79 -8.73 -12.43
N ALA A 4 -11.86 -8.94 -11.12
CA ALA A 4 -11.29 -8.00 -10.17
C ALA A 4 -9.77 -8.11 -10.19
N LYS A 5 -9.09 -6.99 -10.46
CA LYS A 5 -7.64 -6.84 -10.41
C LYS A 5 -7.10 -6.97 -8.98
N ILE A 6 -7.82 -6.36 -8.02
CA ILE A 6 -7.50 -6.41 -6.60
C ILE A 6 -8.75 -6.86 -5.86
N LYS A 7 -8.62 -7.86 -5.00
CA LYS A 7 -9.67 -8.32 -4.08
C LYS A 7 -9.16 -8.18 -2.65
N ILE A 8 -9.87 -7.42 -1.85
CA ILE A 8 -9.62 -7.30 -0.42
C ILE A 8 -10.70 -8.09 0.30
N LYS A 9 -10.31 -8.99 1.18
CA LYS A 9 -11.23 -9.88 1.89
C LYS A 9 -10.99 -9.83 3.39
N ASN A 10 -12.03 -9.51 4.14
CA ASN A 10 -12.05 -9.51 5.60
C ASN A 10 -10.85 -8.81 6.22
N LEU A 11 -10.43 -7.68 5.63
CA LEU A 11 -9.21 -6.99 6.05
C LEU A 11 -9.44 -6.23 7.35
N TYR A 12 -8.64 -6.54 8.35
CA TYR A 12 -8.59 -5.85 9.64
C TYR A 12 -7.21 -5.28 9.89
N LYS A 13 -7.17 -4.09 10.51
CA LYS A 13 -5.95 -3.53 11.06
C LYS A 13 -6.18 -2.96 12.44
N ILE A 14 -5.52 -3.52 13.42
CA ILE A 14 -5.45 -3.04 14.79
C ILE A 14 -4.01 -2.58 15.05
N PHE A 15 -3.84 -1.37 15.53
CA PHE A 15 -2.56 -0.83 15.99
C PHE A 15 -2.47 -0.97 17.51
N GLY A 16 -1.35 -1.47 17.99
CA GLY A 16 -1.10 -1.73 19.41
C GLY A 16 -0.14 -2.90 19.59
N ASN A 17 0.11 -3.26 20.84
CA ASN A 17 0.94 -4.40 21.18
C ASN A 17 0.13 -5.69 21.06
N LYS A 18 0.65 -6.72 20.38
CA LYS A 18 0.00 -8.02 20.18
C LYS A 18 -1.45 -7.89 19.68
N PRO A 19 -1.68 -7.25 18.52
CA PRO A 19 -3.02 -6.94 18.03
C PRO A 19 -3.89 -8.18 17.81
N ASP A 20 -3.29 -9.33 17.55
CA ASP A 20 -4.00 -10.61 17.35
C ASP A 20 -4.82 -11.02 18.59
N GLN A 21 -4.35 -10.68 19.79
CA GLN A 21 -5.05 -10.98 21.04
C GLN A 21 -6.33 -10.15 21.20
N ILE A 22 -6.46 -9.05 20.47
CA ILE A 22 -7.59 -8.12 20.51
C ILE A 22 -8.64 -8.45 19.44
N MET A 23 -8.29 -9.24 18.41
CA MET A 23 -9.21 -9.62 17.34
C MET A 23 -10.54 -10.22 17.83
N PRO A 24 -10.59 -11.11 18.86
CA PRO A 24 -11.87 -11.62 19.35
C PRO A 24 -12.81 -10.51 19.84
N LEU A 25 -12.30 -9.50 20.54
CA LEU A 25 -13.07 -8.37 21.04
C LEU A 25 -13.61 -7.51 19.88
N VAL A 26 -12.78 -7.26 18.86
CA VAL A 26 -13.20 -6.53 17.66
C VAL A 26 -14.31 -7.27 16.92
N ARG A 27 -14.22 -8.59 16.81
CA ARG A 27 -15.26 -9.43 16.18
C ARG A 27 -16.55 -9.48 16.99
N GLN A 28 -16.49 -9.32 18.31
CA GLN A 28 -17.66 -9.17 19.20
C GLN A 28 -18.30 -7.79 19.13
N GLY A 29 -17.67 -6.83 18.42
CA GLY A 29 -18.23 -5.50 18.22
C GLY A 29 -17.88 -4.47 19.30
N VAL A 30 -16.83 -4.70 20.07
CA VAL A 30 -16.31 -3.72 21.04
C VAL A 30 -16.04 -2.39 20.35
N SER A 31 -16.42 -1.29 21.00
CA SER A 31 -16.33 0.04 20.41
C SER A 31 -14.86 0.49 20.23
N LYS A 32 -14.62 1.38 19.24
CA LYS A 32 -13.28 1.96 19.05
C LYS A 32 -12.79 2.72 20.28
N GLN A 33 -13.69 3.36 20.99
CA GLN A 33 -13.36 4.11 22.20
C GLN A 33 -12.90 3.17 23.32
N GLU A 34 -13.64 2.09 23.56
CA GLU A 34 -13.30 1.07 24.55
C GLU A 34 -11.97 0.39 24.22
N LEU A 35 -11.73 0.03 22.95
CA LEU A 35 -10.43 -0.50 22.49
C LEU A 35 -9.27 0.45 22.79
N LEU A 36 -9.49 1.77 22.65
CA LEU A 36 -8.48 2.75 22.96
C LEU A 36 -8.29 2.95 24.47
N ASP A 37 -9.39 3.09 25.22
CA ASP A 37 -9.33 3.49 26.62
C ASP A 37 -8.89 2.33 27.52
N GLU A 38 -9.42 1.15 27.30
CA GLU A 38 -9.18 -0.02 28.15
C GLU A 38 -8.01 -0.88 27.65
N HIS A 39 -7.91 -1.06 26.34
CA HIS A 39 -6.91 -1.96 25.76
C HIS A 39 -5.70 -1.25 25.14
N LYS A 40 -5.74 0.11 25.02
CA LYS A 40 -4.66 0.90 24.39
C LYS A 40 -4.41 0.50 22.92
N HIS A 41 -5.47 0.10 22.21
CA HIS A 41 -5.44 -0.27 20.80
C HIS A 41 -6.27 0.65 19.94
N VAL A 42 -5.83 0.85 18.69
CA VAL A 42 -6.56 1.66 17.71
C VAL A 42 -7.03 0.78 16.56
N LEU A 43 -8.35 0.69 16.36
CA LEU A 43 -8.93 0.00 15.21
C LEU A 43 -8.84 0.87 13.96
N GLY A 44 -7.86 0.57 13.10
CA GLY A 44 -7.62 1.30 11.86
C GLY A 44 -8.52 0.87 10.71
N LEU A 45 -8.71 -0.44 10.53
CA LEU A 45 -9.61 -1.04 9.52
C LEU A 45 -10.42 -2.15 10.18
N SER A 46 -11.68 -2.28 9.78
CA SER A 46 -12.60 -3.30 10.28
C SER A 46 -13.39 -3.93 9.16
N ASN A 47 -13.15 -5.22 8.91
CA ASN A 47 -13.88 -6.05 7.95
C ASN A 47 -14.04 -5.41 6.56
N ILE A 48 -12.95 -4.94 6.00
CA ILE A 48 -12.97 -4.32 4.67
C ILE A 48 -13.04 -5.41 3.60
N ASN A 49 -14.05 -5.31 2.74
CA ASN A 49 -14.29 -6.20 1.61
C ASN A 49 -14.51 -5.34 0.36
N ILE A 50 -13.60 -5.40 -0.62
CA ILE A 50 -13.64 -4.57 -1.82
C ILE A 50 -13.08 -5.36 -3.01
N ASP A 51 -13.80 -5.30 -4.14
CA ASP A 51 -13.33 -5.76 -5.43
C ASP A 51 -13.03 -4.56 -6.33
N ILE A 52 -11.78 -4.43 -6.79
CA ILE A 52 -11.32 -3.34 -7.65
C ILE A 52 -11.06 -3.93 -9.04
N PRO A 53 -11.88 -3.59 -10.06
CA PRO A 53 -11.65 -4.05 -11.42
C PRO A 53 -10.41 -3.41 -12.07
N ALA A 54 -9.88 -4.10 -13.09
CA ALA A 54 -8.73 -3.62 -13.86
C ALA A 54 -9.08 -2.41 -14.75
N LYS A 55 -8.05 -1.67 -15.18
CA LYS A 55 -8.11 -0.61 -16.22
C LYS A 55 -9.08 0.54 -15.90
N ARG A 56 -9.29 0.85 -14.64
CA ARG A 56 -10.11 1.97 -14.17
C ARG A 56 -9.44 2.72 -13.03
N VAL A 57 -9.74 4.00 -12.91
CA VAL A 57 -9.38 4.79 -11.74
C VAL A 57 -10.40 4.53 -10.65
N HIS A 58 -9.94 4.17 -9.46
CA HIS A 58 -10.78 4.00 -8.27
C HIS A 58 -10.40 5.04 -7.23
N VAL A 59 -11.40 5.68 -6.66
CA VAL A 59 -11.20 6.74 -5.67
C VAL A 59 -11.73 6.27 -4.30
N ILE A 60 -10.86 6.36 -3.28
CA ILE A 60 -11.22 6.10 -1.88
C ILE A 60 -11.38 7.44 -1.19
N MET A 61 -12.61 7.75 -0.77
CA MET A 61 -12.95 9.01 -0.09
C MET A 61 -13.40 8.77 1.35
N GLY A 62 -13.29 9.77 2.18
CA GLY A 62 -13.72 9.74 3.58
C GLY A 62 -13.02 10.83 4.40
N LEU A 63 -13.47 11.02 5.63
CA LEU A 63 -12.92 12.02 6.56
C LEU A 63 -11.46 11.73 6.93
N SER A 64 -10.78 12.74 7.48
CA SER A 64 -9.44 12.54 8.06
C SER A 64 -9.50 11.46 9.15
N GLY A 65 -8.50 10.59 9.22
CA GLY A 65 -8.48 9.50 10.19
C GLY A 65 -9.36 8.28 9.87
N SER A 66 -10.12 8.27 8.75
CA SER A 66 -11.00 7.13 8.39
C SER A 66 -10.29 5.87 7.89
N GLY A 67 -8.96 5.83 7.85
CA GLY A 67 -8.20 4.66 7.44
C GLY A 67 -7.82 4.58 5.96
N LYS A 68 -8.11 5.59 5.13
CA LYS A 68 -7.82 5.58 3.67
C LYS A 68 -6.35 5.27 3.35
N SER A 69 -5.44 6.01 3.95
CA SER A 69 -3.99 5.80 3.74
C SER A 69 -3.52 4.47 4.31
N THR A 70 -4.15 3.99 5.37
CA THR A 70 -3.91 2.66 5.94
C THR A 70 -4.30 1.59 4.94
N LEU A 71 -5.51 1.68 4.36
CA LEU A 71 -5.99 0.73 3.36
C LEU A 71 -5.06 0.65 2.14
N ILE A 72 -4.69 1.81 1.56
CA ILE A 72 -3.78 1.86 0.40
C ILE A 72 -2.42 1.20 0.72
N ARG A 73 -1.90 1.39 1.93
CA ARG A 73 -0.62 0.79 2.34
C ARG A 73 -0.69 -0.72 2.57
N HIS A 74 -1.86 -1.31 2.72
CA HIS A 74 -2.02 -2.76 2.74
C HIS A 74 -1.94 -3.36 1.33
N ILE A 75 -2.38 -2.63 0.29
CA ILE A 75 -2.35 -3.12 -1.10
C ILE A 75 -0.92 -3.48 -1.55
N ASN A 76 0.07 -2.71 -1.14
CA ASN A 76 1.48 -3.00 -1.43
C ASN A 76 2.24 -3.56 -0.20
N ARG A 77 1.50 -3.99 0.82
CA ARG A 77 2.01 -4.58 2.06
C ARG A 77 3.10 -3.75 2.73
N LEU A 78 2.98 -2.41 2.68
CA LEU A 78 3.80 -1.51 3.51
C LEU A 78 3.35 -1.52 4.98
N ILE A 79 2.14 -1.97 5.23
CA ILE A 79 1.59 -2.24 6.55
C ILE A 79 1.05 -3.67 6.51
N GLU A 80 1.46 -4.50 7.45
CA GLU A 80 0.88 -5.82 7.65
C GLU A 80 -0.51 -5.71 8.26
N PRO A 81 -1.52 -6.41 7.73
CA PRO A 81 -2.82 -6.49 8.36
C PRO A 81 -2.73 -7.25 9.69
N THR A 82 -3.74 -7.08 10.53
CA THR A 82 -3.94 -7.97 11.68
C THR A 82 -4.64 -9.26 11.25
N ASP A 83 -5.53 -9.16 10.24
CA ASP A 83 -6.23 -10.31 9.68
C ASP A 83 -6.77 -9.95 8.29
N GLY A 84 -7.04 -10.97 7.46
CA GLY A 84 -7.59 -10.82 6.12
C GLY A 84 -6.56 -10.86 5.00
N HIS A 85 -7.05 -10.73 3.76
CA HIS A 85 -6.28 -10.99 2.56
C HIS A 85 -6.35 -9.83 1.57
N VAL A 86 -5.26 -9.64 0.82
CA VAL A 86 -5.18 -8.73 -0.32
C VAL A 86 -4.67 -9.52 -1.52
N ILE A 87 -5.56 -9.84 -2.44
CA ILE A 87 -5.28 -10.67 -3.61
C ILE A 87 -5.15 -9.75 -4.82
N ILE A 88 -4.03 -9.83 -5.54
CA ILE A 88 -3.73 -9.02 -6.72
C ILE A 88 -3.35 -9.96 -7.87
N ASP A 89 -4.07 -9.89 -8.98
CA ASP A 89 -3.90 -10.79 -10.14
C ASP A 89 -3.97 -12.29 -9.77
N GLY A 90 -4.71 -12.62 -8.72
CA GLY A 90 -4.84 -13.99 -8.22
C GLY A 90 -3.85 -14.37 -7.12
N ASP A 91 -2.79 -13.62 -6.92
CA ASP A 91 -1.77 -13.87 -5.89
C ASP A 91 -2.11 -13.13 -4.58
N ASP A 92 -2.11 -13.82 -3.46
CA ASP A 92 -2.27 -13.19 -2.16
C ASP A 92 -0.97 -12.52 -1.70
N VAL A 93 -0.98 -11.19 -1.66
CA VAL A 93 0.20 -10.41 -1.26
C VAL A 93 0.60 -10.68 0.19
N MET A 94 -0.34 -11.12 1.03
CA MET A 94 -0.07 -11.42 2.45
C MET A 94 0.72 -12.71 2.63
N GLU A 95 0.65 -13.63 1.68
CA GLU A 95 1.35 -14.91 1.70
C GLU A 95 2.73 -14.87 1.00
N MET A 96 3.03 -13.78 0.29
CA MET A 96 4.31 -13.65 -0.42
C MET A 96 5.50 -13.68 0.55
N SER A 97 6.53 -14.43 0.19
CA SER A 97 7.85 -14.37 0.79
C SER A 97 8.50 -12.99 0.59
N SER A 98 9.57 -12.71 1.31
CA SER A 98 10.29 -11.43 1.18
C SER A 98 10.78 -11.18 -0.25
N ASP A 99 11.28 -12.20 -0.94
CA ASP A 99 11.78 -12.08 -2.31
C ASP A 99 10.66 -11.86 -3.32
N GLU A 100 9.53 -12.54 -3.16
CA GLU A 100 8.34 -12.32 -3.98
C GLU A 100 7.76 -10.93 -3.77
N LEU A 101 7.72 -10.45 -2.52
CA LEU A 101 7.24 -9.11 -2.19
C LEU A 101 8.16 -8.01 -2.78
N ILE A 102 9.47 -8.23 -2.80
CA ILE A 102 10.42 -7.32 -3.47
C ILE A 102 10.13 -7.29 -4.97
N LYS A 103 9.95 -8.44 -5.62
CA LYS A 103 9.61 -8.53 -7.05
C LYS A 103 8.26 -7.87 -7.34
N PHE A 104 7.25 -8.12 -6.51
CA PHE A 104 5.93 -7.52 -6.62
C PHE A 104 6.01 -5.98 -6.58
N ARG A 105 6.69 -5.41 -5.58
CA ARG A 105 6.88 -3.96 -5.44
C ARG A 105 7.72 -3.36 -6.56
N ARG A 106 8.65 -4.12 -7.13
CA ARG A 106 9.52 -3.68 -8.21
C ARG A 106 8.79 -3.59 -9.55
N PHE A 107 7.88 -4.52 -9.83
CA PHE A 107 7.31 -4.68 -11.16
C PHE A 107 5.79 -4.55 -11.26
N LYS A 108 5.05 -4.75 -10.16
CA LYS A 108 3.58 -4.79 -10.17
C LYS A 108 2.90 -3.68 -9.39
N ALA A 109 3.54 -3.09 -8.39
CA ALA A 109 2.95 -2.07 -7.55
C ALA A 109 3.88 -0.87 -7.36
N SER A 110 3.35 0.34 -7.51
CA SER A 110 4.04 1.57 -7.17
C SER A 110 3.15 2.45 -6.30
N MET A 111 3.76 3.37 -5.56
CA MET A 111 3.04 4.29 -4.69
C MET A 111 3.61 5.70 -4.79
N VAL A 112 2.71 6.68 -4.98
CA VAL A 112 3.04 8.09 -4.84
C VAL A 112 2.72 8.50 -3.41
N PHE A 113 3.72 9.02 -2.71
CA PHE A 113 3.58 9.43 -1.31
C PHE A 113 3.17 10.90 -1.20
N GLN A 114 2.42 11.24 -0.17
CA GLN A 114 2.03 12.63 0.13
C GLN A 114 3.23 13.54 0.46
N LYS A 115 4.25 12.99 1.11
CA LYS A 115 5.56 13.65 1.32
C LYS A 115 6.49 13.16 0.22
N PHE A 116 7.40 14.00 -0.19
CA PHE A 116 8.21 13.86 -1.42
C PHE A 116 8.89 12.50 -1.61
N ALA A 117 9.20 11.76 -0.54
CA ALA A 117 9.87 10.45 -0.58
C ALA A 117 11.15 10.46 -1.43
N LEU A 118 11.82 11.61 -1.51
CA LEU A 118 13.08 11.77 -2.22
C LEU A 118 14.25 11.24 -1.38
N LEU A 119 15.21 10.66 -2.07
CA LEU A 119 16.48 10.26 -1.49
C LEU A 119 17.38 11.50 -1.43
N PRO A 120 17.68 12.05 -0.23
CA PRO A 120 18.31 13.36 -0.10
C PRO A 120 19.77 13.41 -0.58
N HIS A 121 20.40 12.24 -0.69
CA HIS A 121 21.77 12.05 -1.20
C HIS A 121 21.84 11.87 -2.71
N ARG A 122 20.72 11.98 -3.42
CA ARG A 122 20.62 11.82 -4.88
C ARG A 122 20.17 13.11 -5.54
N THR A 123 20.60 13.32 -6.78
CA THR A 123 20.13 14.43 -7.63
C THR A 123 18.67 14.22 -8.04
N VAL A 124 18.05 15.25 -8.63
CA VAL A 124 16.68 15.17 -9.16
C VAL A 124 16.58 14.06 -10.22
N ALA A 125 17.50 14.04 -11.18
CA ALA A 125 17.55 13.02 -12.23
C ALA A 125 17.72 11.60 -11.64
N GLN A 126 18.60 11.42 -10.67
CA GLN A 126 18.80 10.13 -10.00
C GLN A 126 17.57 9.69 -9.17
N ASN A 127 16.85 10.61 -8.56
CA ASN A 127 15.59 10.31 -7.89
C ASN A 127 14.51 9.89 -8.90
N ALA A 128 14.40 10.61 -10.03
CA ALA A 128 13.46 10.28 -11.09
C ALA A 128 13.78 8.90 -11.73
N ALA A 129 15.05 8.60 -11.94
CA ALA A 129 15.52 7.32 -12.52
C ALA A 129 15.45 6.15 -11.54
N TYR A 130 15.29 6.39 -10.24
CA TYR A 130 15.46 5.36 -9.20
C TYR A 130 14.60 4.11 -9.42
N GLY A 131 13.35 4.29 -9.82
CA GLY A 131 12.45 3.18 -10.11
C GLY A 131 12.96 2.27 -11.23
N LEU A 132 13.53 2.84 -12.27
CA LEU A 132 14.12 2.10 -13.39
C LEU A 132 15.42 1.40 -12.98
N THR A 133 16.25 2.07 -12.20
CA THR A 133 17.50 1.50 -11.68
C THR A 133 17.26 0.24 -10.85
N ILE A 134 16.28 0.26 -9.95
CA ILE A 134 15.95 -0.93 -9.13
C ILE A 134 15.29 -2.05 -9.95
N GLN A 135 14.73 -1.73 -11.12
CA GLN A 135 14.22 -2.72 -12.07
C GLN A 135 15.32 -3.36 -12.92
N GLY A 136 16.56 -2.86 -12.82
CA GLY A 136 17.70 -3.37 -13.57
C GLY A 136 17.81 -2.79 -14.98
N VAL A 137 17.14 -1.68 -15.27
CA VAL A 137 17.32 -0.94 -16.53
C VAL A 137 18.70 -0.33 -16.57
N ASP A 138 19.35 -0.35 -17.74
CA ASP A 138 20.64 0.30 -17.94
C ASP A 138 20.63 1.76 -17.48
N GLU A 139 21.73 2.23 -16.91
CA GLU A 139 21.80 3.57 -16.32
C GLU A 139 21.57 4.67 -17.36
N GLY A 140 22.12 4.53 -18.55
CA GLY A 140 21.95 5.49 -19.65
C GLY A 140 20.49 5.57 -20.10
N GLU A 141 19.84 4.43 -20.31
CA GLU A 141 18.42 4.35 -20.65
C GLU A 141 17.55 4.91 -19.51
N ALA A 142 17.86 4.59 -18.25
CA ALA A 142 17.12 5.08 -17.11
C ALA A 142 17.17 6.60 -16.99
N VAL A 143 18.34 7.21 -17.24
CA VAL A 143 18.53 8.67 -17.25
C VAL A 143 17.76 9.30 -18.40
N GLU A 144 17.88 8.80 -19.63
CA GLU A 144 17.17 9.32 -20.80
C GLU A 144 15.65 9.32 -20.60
N ARG A 145 15.09 8.19 -20.16
CA ARG A 145 13.65 8.06 -19.88
C ARG A 145 13.20 9.00 -18.77
N SER A 146 14.03 9.19 -17.74
CA SER A 146 13.71 10.11 -16.64
C SER A 146 13.75 11.56 -17.09
N GLN A 147 14.73 11.95 -17.91
CA GLN A 147 14.83 13.28 -18.46
C GLN A 147 13.59 13.66 -19.26
N HIS A 148 13.12 12.76 -20.14
CA HIS A 148 11.88 12.96 -20.89
C HIS A 148 10.68 13.31 -19.98
N TRP A 149 10.53 12.62 -18.84
CA TRP A 149 9.43 12.90 -17.92
C TRP A 149 9.63 14.18 -17.11
N LEU A 150 10.88 14.49 -16.72
CA LEU A 150 11.20 15.75 -16.03
C LEU A 150 10.87 16.96 -16.92
N GLU A 151 11.21 16.93 -18.20
CA GLU A 151 10.86 17.97 -19.16
C GLU A 151 9.34 18.17 -19.28
N ARG A 152 8.57 17.08 -19.32
CA ARG A 152 7.09 17.12 -19.39
C ARG A 152 6.43 17.79 -18.19
N VAL A 153 7.08 17.78 -17.05
CA VAL A 153 6.59 18.44 -15.80
C VAL A 153 7.31 19.76 -15.51
N GLY A 154 8.12 20.27 -16.44
CA GLY A 154 8.79 21.56 -16.32
C GLY A 154 10.01 21.57 -15.42
N LEU A 155 10.64 20.41 -15.23
CA LEU A 155 11.87 20.23 -14.45
C LEU A 155 13.07 19.79 -15.30
N GLY A 156 13.01 20.00 -16.60
CA GLY A 156 14.08 19.70 -17.56
C GLY A 156 15.20 20.73 -17.56
#